data_b26b360994e984ef8a3c1f520e502204
#
_entry.id   b26b360994e984ef8a3c1f520e502204
#
_cell.length_a   1.000
_cell.length_b   1.000
_cell.length_c   1.000
_cell.angle_alpha   90.00
_cell.angle_beta   90.00
_cell.angle_gamma   90.00
#
_symmetry.space_group_name_H-M   'P 1'
#
loop_
_entity.id
_entity.type
_entity.pdbx_description
1 polymer ?
#
loop_
_entity_poly.entity_id
_entity_poly.type
_entity_poly.pdbx_seq_one_letter_code
_entity_poly.pdbx_strand_id
1 'polypeptide(L)'
;MKKRVIVAMSGGVDSSVAALLLKEQGYDVIGVTMRLWSSDDDTKPKNNKRCCSVEDVEDARKVCDILGINHYHLNFENEFQKHVVDYFVNSYIEGKTPHPCLACNDKIKFDFLFKRAQNLGSELIATGHYARIKKTKNEYKLYKGLDQNKDQSYVLFTLKQKELKNLLLPVGEYNKEEIRNLAHKYKLPIADKPDSQEICFIPDGNYRQFITERTNPKPGKILDINGNYLGDHDGIQSFTIGQRRKLGIDTNSKKPYFVLKISKSDNTVYVGPHEYLFQTNFNAININIQSNKLNSTNFDAYVKIRYKAKLFKAKIKLHADSTADIEFEDPQRAITPGQAVVFYSTESNGDEVIGGGIIDSVNANFNAIKI
;
A
#
# COMPACT_ATOMS: atom_id res chain seq x y z
N MET A 1 5.79 27.72 23.75
CA MET A 1 4.65 27.53 22.80
C MET A 1 4.42 26.03 22.61
N LYS A 2 3.15 25.60 22.51
CA LYS A 2 2.84 24.21 22.16
C LYS A 2 3.32 23.92 20.75
N LYS A 3 3.88 22.73 20.51
CA LYS A 3 4.25 22.31 19.15
C LYS A 3 2.98 22.02 18.34
N ARG A 4 2.86 22.62 17.15
CA ARG A 4 1.74 22.37 16.24
C ARG A 4 1.92 21.07 15.50
N VAL A 5 0.81 20.34 15.29
CA VAL A 5 0.76 19.12 14.50
C VAL A 5 -0.49 19.09 13.62
N ILE A 6 -0.32 18.71 12.35
CA ILE A 6 -1.43 18.48 11.42
C ILE A 6 -1.75 17.00 11.43
N VAL A 7 -2.97 16.64 11.78
CA VAL A 7 -3.45 15.24 11.77
C VAL A 7 -4.26 14.98 10.52
N ALA A 8 -3.83 14.02 9.70
CA ALA A 8 -4.59 13.56 8.55
C ALA A 8 -5.79 12.73 9.03
N MET A 9 -6.98 13.28 8.93
CA MET A 9 -8.23 12.68 9.40
C MET A 9 -9.04 12.14 8.21
N SER A 10 -9.33 10.84 8.25
CA SER A 10 -10.10 10.14 7.21
C SER A 10 -11.57 9.93 7.61
N GLY A 11 -12.03 10.51 8.74
CA GLY A 11 -13.35 10.21 9.31
C GLY A 11 -13.47 8.80 9.91
N GLY A 12 -12.36 8.08 10.06
CA GLY A 12 -12.29 6.77 10.72
C GLY A 12 -11.79 6.87 12.18
N VAL A 13 -11.97 5.79 12.95
CA VAL A 13 -11.62 5.74 14.37
C VAL A 13 -10.13 5.97 14.62
N ASP A 14 -9.25 5.39 13.82
CA ASP A 14 -7.80 5.42 14.04
C ASP A 14 -7.23 6.85 13.95
N SER A 15 -7.59 7.59 12.91
CA SER A 15 -7.15 8.99 12.74
C SER A 15 -7.75 9.94 13.77
N SER A 16 -8.98 9.65 14.22
CA SER A 16 -9.67 10.43 15.25
C SER A 16 -9.03 10.25 16.63
N VAL A 17 -8.69 9.00 16.99
CA VAL A 17 -7.97 8.71 18.23
C VAL A 17 -6.54 9.21 18.16
N ALA A 18 -5.89 9.22 16.98
CA ALA A 18 -4.59 9.85 16.80
C ALA A 18 -4.63 11.34 17.17
N ALA A 19 -5.66 12.08 16.73
CA ALA A 19 -5.85 13.48 17.09
C ALA A 19 -6.08 13.66 18.60
N LEU A 20 -6.92 12.80 19.20
CA LEU A 20 -7.17 12.79 20.65
C LEU A 20 -5.87 12.62 21.46
N LEU A 21 -5.10 11.56 21.16
CA LEU A 21 -3.86 11.25 21.87
C LEU A 21 -2.85 12.39 21.81
N LEU A 22 -2.71 13.03 20.65
CA LEU A 22 -1.80 14.16 20.48
C LEU A 22 -2.28 15.41 21.25
N LYS A 23 -3.58 15.65 21.29
CA LYS A 23 -4.15 16.72 22.12
C LYS A 23 -3.89 16.49 23.61
N GLU A 24 -4.05 15.26 24.10
CA GLU A 24 -3.74 14.90 25.50
C GLU A 24 -2.25 15.04 25.81
N GLN A 25 -1.38 14.77 24.83
CA GLN A 25 0.06 15.00 24.94
C GLN A 25 0.45 16.49 24.90
N GLY A 26 -0.53 17.39 24.77
CA GLY A 26 -0.32 18.82 24.83
C GLY A 26 0.09 19.51 23.54
N TYR A 27 -0.03 18.84 22.38
CA TYR A 27 0.19 19.47 21.09
C TYR A 27 -0.92 20.48 20.74
N ASP A 28 -0.57 21.47 19.89
CA ASP A 28 -1.53 22.32 19.18
C ASP A 28 -1.99 21.56 17.93
N VAL A 29 -3.12 20.83 18.04
CA VAL A 29 -3.60 19.90 17.02
C VAL A 29 -4.53 20.61 16.03
N ILE A 30 -4.30 20.38 14.74
CA ILE A 30 -5.21 20.78 13.65
C ILE A 30 -5.59 19.54 12.88
N GLY A 31 -6.88 19.25 12.74
CA GLY A 31 -7.41 18.18 11.88
C GLY A 31 -7.45 18.63 10.42
N VAL A 32 -7.02 17.76 9.53
CA VAL A 32 -7.12 17.99 8.07
C VAL A 32 -7.73 16.76 7.40
N THR A 33 -8.87 16.94 6.73
CA THR A 33 -9.45 15.95 5.84
C THR A 33 -9.11 16.29 4.40
N MET A 34 -8.60 15.29 3.67
CA MET A 34 -8.23 15.42 2.25
C MET A 34 -9.39 14.93 1.38
N ARG A 35 -9.89 15.77 0.50
CA ARG A 35 -10.77 15.35 -0.59
C ARG A 35 -9.89 14.75 -1.69
N LEU A 36 -9.99 13.43 -1.87
CA LEU A 36 -9.12 12.67 -2.78
C LEU A 36 -9.83 12.30 -4.08
N TRP A 37 -11.14 12.09 -4.03
CA TRP A 37 -11.91 11.56 -5.14
C TRP A 37 -13.37 12.02 -5.08
N SER A 38 -13.89 12.55 -6.17
CA SER A 38 -15.33 12.71 -6.40
C SER A 38 -15.72 11.85 -7.61
N SER A 39 -16.82 11.12 -7.51
CA SER A 39 -17.43 10.56 -8.71
C SER A 39 -18.42 11.59 -9.21
N ASP A 40 -18.29 12.02 -10.45
CA ASP A 40 -19.26 12.88 -11.14
C ASP A 40 -20.64 12.23 -11.34
N ASP A 41 -20.78 10.99 -10.89
CA ASP A 41 -21.98 10.18 -11.08
C ASP A 41 -22.85 10.17 -9.81
N ASP A 42 -23.59 11.25 -9.62
CA ASP A 42 -24.60 11.40 -8.56
C ASP A 42 -25.79 10.41 -8.72
N THR A 43 -25.81 9.62 -9.79
CA THR A 43 -26.92 8.70 -10.11
C THR A 43 -26.77 7.31 -9.50
N LYS A 44 -25.60 6.96 -8.97
CA LYS A 44 -25.37 5.65 -8.35
C LYS A 44 -25.78 5.62 -6.86
N PRO A 45 -26.38 4.51 -6.39
CA PRO A 45 -26.91 4.44 -5.03
C PRO A 45 -25.86 4.71 -3.97
N LYS A 46 -26.22 5.51 -2.96
CA LYS A 46 -25.40 6.00 -1.83
C LYS A 46 -24.84 4.93 -0.89
N ASN A 47 -25.02 3.64 -1.19
CA ASN A 47 -24.62 2.52 -0.31
C ASN A 47 -23.14 2.13 -0.37
N ASN A 48 -22.31 2.82 -1.12
CA ASN A 48 -20.90 2.47 -1.24
C ASN A 48 -20.05 3.30 -0.28
N LYS A 49 -19.45 2.64 0.71
CA LYS A 49 -18.50 3.18 1.69
C LYS A 49 -17.24 3.65 0.96
N ARG A 50 -17.15 4.95 0.67
CA ARG A 50 -15.99 5.59 0.04
C ARG A 50 -15.13 6.26 1.10
N CYS A 51 -13.81 6.14 1.04
CA CYS A 51 -12.93 7.05 1.79
C CYS A 51 -13.11 8.49 1.27
N CYS A 52 -13.26 9.45 2.20
CA CYS A 52 -13.47 10.86 1.90
C CYS A 52 -14.85 11.19 1.29
N SER A 53 -15.88 10.41 1.64
CA SER A 53 -17.26 10.78 1.39
C SER A 53 -17.62 12.05 2.19
N VAL A 54 -18.73 12.72 1.82
CA VAL A 54 -19.25 13.86 2.61
C VAL A 54 -19.46 13.44 4.08
N GLU A 55 -19.93 12.20 4.32
CA GLU A 55 -20.11 11.63 5.65
C GLU A 55 -18.77 11.51 6.41
N ASP A 56 -17.69 11.08 5.75
CA ASP A 56 -16.36 10.97 6.39
C ASP A 56 -15.81 12.34 6.79
N VAL A 57 -16.04 13.37 5.97
CA VAL A 57 -15.66 14.77 6.27
C VAL A 57 -16.46 15.29 7.46
N GLU A 58 -17.78 15.06 7.49
CA GLU A 58 -18.65 15.44 8.61
C GLU A 58 -18.28 14.69 9.90
N ASP A 59 -17.94 13.40 9.81
CA ASP A 59 -17.48 12.63 10.97
C ASP A 59 -16.16 13.19 11.53
N ALA A 60 -15.20 13.51 10.66
CA ALA A 60 -13.95 14.13 11.07
C ALA A 60 -14.18 15.50 11.72
N ARG A 61 -15.11 16.32 11.16
CA ARG A 61 -15.48 17.60 11.70
C ARG A 61 -16.09 17.48 13.08
N LYS A 62 -17.10 16.59 13.27
CA LYS A 62 -17.73 16.34 14.58
C LYS A 62 -16.69 15.93 15.63
N VAL A 63 -15.74 15.07 15.27
CA VAL A 63 -14.65 14.70 16.16
C VAL A 63 -13.80 15.92 16.53
N CYS A 64 -13.44 16.76 15.56
CA CYS A 64 -12.69 17.98 15.83
C CYS A 64 -13.44 18.95 16.75
N ASP A 65 -14.75 19.11 16.58
CA ASP A 65 -15.60 19.92 17.43
C ASP A 65 -15.63 19.39 18.88
N ILE A 66 -15.78 18.07 19.06
CA ILE A 66 -15.73 17.42 20.40
C ILE A 66 -14.37 17.61 21.04
N LEU A 67 -13.30 17.50 20.25
CA LEU A 67 -11.94 17.70 20.73
C LEU A 67 -11.58 19.18 20.89
N GLY A 68 -12.38 20.14 20.46
CA GLY A 68 -12.09 21.58 20.49
C GLY A 68 -10.81 21.91 19.73
N ILE A 69 -10.64 21.36 18.52
CA ILE A 69 -9.51 21.60 17.60
C ILE A 69 -10.03 22.09 16.25
N ASN A 70 -9.22 22.91 15.56
CA ASN A 70 -9.59 23.38 14.24
C ASN A 70 -9.58 22.25 13.20
N HIS A 71 -10.53 22.31 12.25
CA HIS A 71 -10.62 21.37 11.14
C HIS A 71 -10.56 22.08 9.80
N TYR A 72 -9.73 21.58 8.88
CA TYR A 72 -9.63 22.08 7.52
C TYR A 72 -9.89 20.96 6.52
N HIS A 73 -10.55 21.32 5.43
CA HIS A 73 -10.80 20.44 4.30
C HIS A 73 -9.96 20.90 3.13
N LEU A 74 -9.05 20.04 2.63
CA LEU A 74 -8.13 20.35 1.54
C LEU A 74 -8.46 19.52 0.31
N ASN A 75 -8.51 20.14 -0.86
CA ASN A 75 -8.73 19.44 -2.12
C ASN A 75 -7.39 18.94 -2.69
N PHE A 76 -7.29 17.63 -2.91
CA PHE A 76 -6.18 16.94 -3.54
C PHE A 76 -6.66 16.03 -4.70
N GLU A 77 -7.82 16.28 -5.29
CA GLU A 77 -8.39 15.41 -6.32
C GLU A 77 -7.48 15.31 -7.55
N ASN A 78 -6.92 16.44 -8.00
CA ASN A 78 -6.02 16.46 -9.15
C ASN A 78 -4.72 15.68 -8.89
N GLU A 79 -4.13 15.89 -7.73
CA GLU A 79 -2.90 15.18 -7.32
C GLU A 79 -3.17 13.68 -7.14
N PHE A 80 -4.33 13.33 -6.56
CA PHE A 80 -4.73 11.95 -6.38
C PHE A 80 -5.00 11.26 -7.72
N GLN A 81 -5.74 11.92 -8.63
CA GLN A 81 -5.95 11.39 -9.97
C GLN A 81 -4.62 11.07 -10.64
N LYS A 82 -3.72 12.05 -10.71
CA LYS A 82 -2.44 11.92 -11.40
C LYS A 82 -1.49 10.88 -10.78
N HIS A 83 -1.35 10.89 -9.46
CA HIS A 83 -0.30 10.11 -8.79
C HIS A 83 -0.78 8.76 -8.26
N VAL A 84 -2.09 8.55 -8.10
CA VAL A 84 -2.64 7.30 -7.56
C VAL A 84 -3.49 6.58 -8.59
N VAL A 85 -4.48 7.25 -9.18
CA VAL A 85 -5.42 6.61 -10.12
C VAL A 85 -4.74 6.31 -11.45
N ASP A 86 -4.07 7.29 -12.05
CA ASP A 86 -3.36 7.11 -13.33
C ASP A 86 -2.21 6.11 -13.18
N TYR A 87 -1.47 6.16 -12.06
CA TYR A 87 -0.46 5.15 -11.73
C TYR A 87 -1.07 3.74 -11.66
N PHE A 88 -2.23 3.61 -11.00
CA PHE A 88 -2.94 2.34 -10.88
C PHE A 88 -3.35 1.79 -12.25
N VAL A 89 -4.00 2.59 -13.06
CA VAL A 89 -4.45 2.20 -14.41
C VAL A 89 -3.26 1.84 -15.31
N ASN A 90 -2.24 2.71 -15.37
CA ASN A 90 -1.05 2.49 -16.20
C ASN A 90 -0.28 1.24 -15.80
N SER A 91 -0.18 0.95 -14.50
CA SER A 91 0.47 -0.28 -14.05
C SER A 91 -0.21 -1.54 -14.58
N TYR A 92 -1.55 -1.58 -14.59
CA TYR A 92 -2.27 -2.72 -15.16
C TYR A 92 -2.14 -2.80 -16.68
N ILE A 93 -2.07 -1.68 -17.40
CA ILE A 93 -1.75 -1.65 -18.84
C ILE A 93 -0.37 -2.27 -19.10
N GLU A 94 0.58 -2.07 -18.18
CA GLU A 94 1.92 -2.66 -18.23
C GLU A 94 1.95 -4.15 -17.78
N GLY A 95 0.81 -4.77 -17.47
CA GLY A 95 0.74 -6.14 -16.95
C GLY A 95 1.26 -6.29 -15.51
N LYS A 96 1.43 -5.18 -14.78
CA LYS A 96 1.88 -5.14 -13.38
C LYS A 96 0.68 -4.95 -12.45
N THR A 97 0.79 -5.46 -11.23
CA THR A 97 -0.25 -5.30 -10.20
C THR A 97 0.18 -4.25 -9.17
N PRO A 98 -0.32 -3.01 -9.23
CA PRO A 98 0.14 -1.92 -8.37
C PRO A 98 -0.38 -2.04 -6.93
N HIS A 99 0.22 -1.25 -6.04
CA HIS A 99 -0.26 -1.03 -4.68
C HIS A 99 -0.67 0.45 -4.50
N PRO A 100 -1.94 0.83 -4.74
CA PRO A 100 -2.36 2.23 -4.76
C PRO A 100 -2.22 2.94 -3.41
N CYS A 101 -2.39 2.23 -2.28
CA CYS A 101 -2.19 2.83 -0.94
C CYS A 101 -0.74 3.26 -0.71
N LEU A 102 0.23 2.56 -1.31
CA LEU A 102 1.63 2.98 -1.26
C LEU A 102 1.83 4.31 -1.97
N ALA A 103 1.33 4.44 -3.21
CA ALA A 103 1.40 5.69 -3.97
C ALA A 103 0.67 6.84 -3.26
N CYS A 104 -0.49 6.57 -2.65
CA CYS A 104 -1.24 7.55 -1.85
C CYS A 104 -0.43 8.01 -0.62
N ASN A 105 0.18 7.10 0.12
CA ASN A 105 1.02 7.47 1.27
C ASN A 105 2.21 8.32 0.82
N ASP A 106 2.98 7.84 -0.17
CA ASP A 106 4.18 8.51 -0.65
C ASP A 106 3.89 9.92 -1.18
N LYS A 107 2.96 10.04 -2.12
CA LYS A 107 2.68 11.33 -2.81
C LYS A 107 1.71 12.20 -2.04
N ILE A 108 0.53 11.71 -1.68
CA ILE A 108 -0.53 12.57 -1.15
C ILE A 108 -0.26 12.92 0.30
N LYS A 109 0.00 11.91 1.18
CA LYS A 109 0.16 12.16 2.61
C LYS A 109 1.55 12.72 2.97
N PHE A 110 2.63 12.15 2.40
CA PHE A 110 3.98 12.48 2.86
C PHE A 110 4.73 13.47 1.96
N ASP A 111 4.22 13.81 0.78
CA ASP A 111 4.74 14.91 -0.04
C ASP A 111 3.78 16.11 -0.03
N PHE A 112 2.58 15.98 -0.59
CA PHE A 112 1.68 17.12 -0.74
C PHE A 112 1.10 17.64 0.58
N LEU A 113 0.60 16.75 1.47
CA LEU A 113 0.08 17.18 2.76
C LEU A 113 1.19 17.79 3.63
N PHE A 114 2.40 17.24 3.57
CA PHE A 114 3.54 17.80 4.31
C PHE A 114 3.86 19.24 3.88
N LYS A 115 3.86 19.51 2.57
CA LYS A 115 4.03 20.86 2.03
C LYS A 115 2.90 21.82 2.48
N ARG A 116 1.65 21.32 2.52
CA ARG A 116 0.51 22.13 2.99
C ARG A 116 0.56 22.37 4.52
N ALA A 117 1.07 21.41 5.29
CA ALA A 117 1.25 21.57 6.75
C ALA A 117 2.20 22.73 7.08
N GLN A 118 3.27 22.92 6.30
CA GLN A 118 4.20 24.05 6.46
C GLN A 118 3.47 25.39 6.28
N ASN A 119 2.55 25.51 5.34
CA ASN A 119 1.73 26.71 5.13
C ASN A 119 0.76 26.98 6.30
N LEU A 120 0.42 25.95 7.08
CA LEU A 120 -0.37 26.05 8.31
C LEU A 120 0.51 26.24 9.56
N GLY A 121 1.79 26.50 9.37
CA GLY A 121 2.75 26.76 10.44
C GLY A 121 3.12 25.50 11.25
N SER A 122 3.09 24.32 10.62
CA SER A 122 3.49 23.05 11.25
C SER A 122 4.59 22.35 10.47
N GLU A 123 5.60 21.88 11.20
CA GLU A 123 6.60 20.94 10.66
C GLU A 123 6.22 19.47 10.93
N LEU A 124 5.21 19.24 11.78
CA LEU A 124 4.77 17.90 12.17
C LEU A 124 3.48 17.53 11.48
N ILE A 125 3.44 16.32 10.98
CA ILE A 125 2.20 15.66 10.56
C ILE A 125 1.97 14.40 11.38
N ALA A 126 0.71 13.99 11.50
CA ALA A 126 0.35 12.75 12.16
C ALA A 126 -0.72 12.01 11.38
N THR A 127 -0.73 10.69 11.52
CA THR A 127 -1.71 9.81 10.89
C THR A 127 -2.13 8.69 11.84
N GLY A 128 -3.25 8.05 11.52
CA GLY A 128 -3.73 6.86 12.22
C GLY A 128 -3.10 5.55 11.74
N HIS A 129 -1.85 5.54 11.24
CA HIS A 129 -1.19 4.29 10.84
C HIS A 129 -0.68 3.50 12.04
N TYR A 130 -0.90 2.20 12.03
CA TYR A 130 -0.35 1.24 12.98
C TYR A 130 1.11 0.91 12.62
N ALA A 131 2.01 1.79 12.98
CA ALA A 131 3.46 1.62 12.92
C ALA A 131 4.09 2.52 13.98
N ARG A 132 5.36 2.29 14.33
CA ARG A 132 6.06 3.03 15.39
C ARG A 132 7.31 3.68 14.83
N ILE A 133 7.59 4.88 15.27
CA ILE A 133 8.83 5.58 14.95
C ILE A 133 9.60 5.81 16.23
N LYS A 134 10.84 5.33 16.29
CA LYS A 134 11.74 5.55 17.44
C LYS A 134 12.95 6.36 17.01
N LYS A 135 13.27 7.40 17.81
CA LYS A 135 14.47 8.18 17.63
C LYS A 135 15.64 7.46 18.29
N THR A 136 16.70 7.25 17.56
CA THR A 136 18.02 6.83 18.08
C THR A 136 18.96 8.03 18.16
N LYS A 137 20.24 7.83 18.55
CA LYS A 137 21.22 8.91 18.59
C LYS A 137 21.39 9.61 17.24
N ASN A 138 21.35 8.87 16.14
CA ASN A 138 21.76 9.35 14.81
C ASN A 138 20.65 9.31 13.75
N GLU A 139 19.54 8.61 14.00
CA GLU A 139 18.49 8.39 13.01
C GLU A 139 17.12 8.12 13.63
N TYR A 140 16.07 8.20 12.81
CA TYR A 140 14.71 7.75 13.13
C TYR A 140 14.50 6.39 12.48
N LYS A 141 13.97 5.43 13.23
CA LYS A 141 13.73 4.07 12.79
C LYS A 141 12.24 3.78 12.78
N LEU A 142 11.78 3.14 11.70
CA LEU A 142 10.40 2.67 11.56
C LEU A 142 10.29 1.23 12.06
N TYR A 143 9.28 0.96 12.87
CA TYR A 143 8.97 -0.36 13.41
C TYR A 143 7.53 -0.73 13.10
N LYS A 144 7.23 -2.02 13.12
CA LYS A 144 5.85 -2.52 13.08
C LYS A 144 5.03 -1.92 14.22
N GLY A 145 3.71 -1.81 14.02
CA GLY A 145 2.77 -1.55 15.09
C GLY A 145 2.75 -2.67 16.14
N LEU A 146 2.32 -2.37 17.37
CA LEU A 146 2.16 -3.40 18.40
C LEU A 146 1.09 -4.41 18.02
N ASP A 147 -0.01 -3.95 17.41
CA ASP A 147 -1.01 -4.84 16.82
C ASP A 147 -0.50 -5.44 15.50
N GLN A 148 -0.02 -6.68 15.57
CA GLN A 148 0.51 -7.40 14.41
C GLN A 148 -0.54 -7.65 13.32
N ASN A 149 -1.84 -7.69 13.67
CA ASN A 149 -2.93 -7.88 12.72
C ASN A 149 -3.28 -6.59 11.97
N LYS A 150 -2.90 -5.43 12.52
CA LYS A 150 -3.13 -4.09 11.97
C LYS A 150 -1.86 -3.41 11.48
N ASP A 151 -0.69 -4.04 11.63
CA ASP A 151 0.58 -3.47 11.21
C ASP A 151 0.53 -2.91 9.79
N GLN A 152 0.89 -1.62 9.66
CA GLN A 152 0.92 -0.87 8.41
C GLN A 152 2.33 -0.39 8.04
N SER A 153 3.36 -0.88 8.71
CA SER A 153 4.75 -0.54 8.39
C SER A 153 5.13 -0.84 6.94
N TYR A 154 4.51 -1.87 6.35
CA TYR A 154 4.69 -2.26 4.96
C TYR A 154 4.43 -1.12 3.96
N VAL A 155 3.45 -0.25 4.19
CA VAL A 155 3.12 0.85 3.27
C VAL A 155 3.85 2.16 3.61
N LEU A 156 4.82 2.12 4.53
CA LEU A 156 5.59 3.26 5.00
C LEU A 156 7.10 3.15 4.69
N PHE A 157 7.53 2.11 4.00
CA PHE A 157 8.96 1.88 3.69
C PHE A 157 9.55 2.96 2.78
N THR A 158 8.73 3.73 2.05
CA THR A 158 9.18 4.83 1.18
C THR A 158 9.63 6.06 1.93
N LEU A 159 9.30 6.18 3.23
CA LEU A 159 9.67 7.32 4.05
C LEU A 159 11.20 7.42 4.20
N LYS A 160 11.71 8.63 4.07
CA LYS A 160 13.12 8.97 4.30
C LYS A 160 13.29 9.56 5.70
N GLN A 161 14.52 9.76 6.14
CA GLN A 161 14.83 10.30 7.45
C GLN A 161 14.16 11.66 7.75
N LYS A 162 14.01 12.51 6.71
CA LYS A 162 13.31 13.79 6.82
C LYS A 162 11.84 13.62 7.20
N GLU A 163 11.15 12.69 6.53
CA GLU A 163 9.74 12.42 6.80
C GLU A 163 9.58 11.70 8.15
N LEU A 164 10.41 10.69 8.43
CA LEU A 164 10.38 9.97 9.71
C LEU A 164 10.59 10.89 10.93
N LYS A 165 11.45 11.91 10.80
CA LYS A 165 11.69 12.92 11.85
C LYS A 165 10.44 13.72 12.19
N ASN A 166 9.59 13.98 11.20
CA ASN A 166 8.48 14.93 11.29
C ASN A 166 7.11 14.23 11.26
N LEU A 167 7.07 12.89 11.29
CA LEU A 167 5.85 12.09 11.31
C LEU A 167 5.59 11.52 12.71
N LEU A 168 4.36 11.67 13.18
CA LEU A 168 3.87 11.06 14.41
C LEU A 168 2.84 9.98 14.11
N LEU A 169 2.99 8.82 14.74
CA LEU A 169 2.12 7.64 14.57
C LEU A 169 1.60 7.19 15.94
N PRO A 170 0.73 7.99 16.59
CA PRO A 170 0.38 7.75 18.00
C PRO A 170 -0.40 6.46 18.23
N VAL A 171 -1.11 5.93 17.25
CA VAL A 171 -1.89 4.68 17.39
C VAL A 171 -1.04 3.42 17.26
N GLY A 172 0.20 3.54 16.78
CA GLY A 172 1.10 2.39 16.60
C GLY A 172 1.52 1.69 17.90
N GLU A 173 1.39 2.35 19.04
CA GLU A 173 1.68 1.81 20.39
C GLU A 173 0.45 1.16 21.06
N TYR A 174 -0.66 0.99 20.32
CA TYR A 174 -1.92 0.43 20.80
C TYR A 174 -2.40 -0.70 19.90
N ASN A 175 -3.19 -1.62 20.47
CA ASN A 175 -3.98 -2.54 19.66
C ASN A 175 -5.32 -1.91 19.25
N LYS A 176 -6.02 -2.53 18.30
CA LYS A 176 -7.28 -1.99 17.75
C LYS A 176 -8.40 -1.88 18.78
N GLU A 177 -8.45 -2.81 19.73
CA GLU A 177 -9.45 -2.80 20.81
C GLU A 177 -9.23 -1.61 21.76
N GLU A 178 -7.98 -1.35 22.14
CA GLU A 178 -7.62 -0.19 22.97
C GLU A 178 -8.00 1.12 22.27
N ILE A 179 -7.76 1.24 20.95
CA ILE A 179 -8.14 2.40 20.15
C ILE A 179 -9.67 2.58 20.15
N ARG A 180 -10.47 1.52 20.01
CA ARG A 180 -11.93 1.60 20.09
C ARG A 180 -12.41 1.97 21.50
N ASN A 181 -11.80 1.40 22.53
CA ASN A 181 -12.10 1.72 23.92
C ASN A 181 -11.82 3.21 24.24
N LEU A 182 -10.74 3.77 23.72
CA LEU A 182 -10.47 5.21 23.81
C LEU A 182 -11.55 6.02 23.07
N ALA A 183 -11.94 5.64 21.88
CA ALA A 183 -12.99 6.33 21.14
C ALA A 183 -14.35 6.31 21.92
N HIS A 184 -14.73 5.20 22.53
CA HIS A 184 -15.91 5.08 23.37
C HIS A 184 -15.80 5.93 24.65
N LYS A 185 -14.66 5.86 25.35
CA LYS A 185 -14.40 6.65 26.58
C LYS A 185 -14.62 8.15 26.35
N TYR A 186 -14.16 8.65 25.20
CA TYR A 186 -14.29 10.05 24.82
C TYR A 186 -15.58 10.35 24.02
N LYS A 187 -16.49 9.38 23.91
CA LYS A 187 -17.78 9.51 23.23
C LYS A 187 -17.65 10.01 21.79
N LEU A 188 -16.62 9.56 21.08
CA LEU A 188 -16.44 9.91 19.68
C LEU A 188 -17.48 9.18 18.81
N PRO A 189 -18.19 9.87 17.90
CA PRO A 189 -19.31 9.29 17.15
C PRO A 189 -18.90 8.16 16.19
N ILE A 190 -17.60 8.03 15.93
CA ILE A 190 -17.02 7.06 15.01
C ILE A 190 -16.53 5.76 15.69
N ALA A 191 -16.76 5.58 17.02
CA ALA A 191 -16.20 4.47 17.78
C ALA A 191 -16.55 3.08 17.19
N ASP A 192 -17.77 2.91 16.69
CA ASP A 192 -18.28 1.66 16.10
C ASP A 192 -18.14 1.61 14.57
N LYS A 193 -17.57 2.65 13.96
CA LYS A 193 -17.40 2.70 12.49
C LYS A 193 -16.47 1.56 12.03
N PRO A 194 -16.91 0.75 11.04
CA PRO A 194 -16.09 -0.35 10.52
C PRO A 194 -14.86 0.17 9.79
N ASP A 195 -13.79 -0.63 9.81
CA ASP A 195 -12.56 -0.32 9.06
C ASP A 195 -12.81 -0.40 7.55
N SER A 196 -12.13 0.48 6.78
CA SER A 196 -12.12 0.39 5.32
C SER A 196 -11.41 -0.89 4.88
N GLN A 197 -12.05 -1.68 4.01
CA GLN A 197 -11.54 -2.98 3.55
C GLN A 197 -11.05 -2.94 2.10
N GLU A 198 -11.58 -2.02 1.28
CA GLU A 198 -11.37 -1.97 -0.18
C GLU A 198 -10.49 -0.79 -0.60
N ILE A 199 -10.09 -0.78 -1.87
CA ILE A 199 -9.42 0.37 -2.49
C ILE A 199 -10.39 1.56 -2.46
N CYS A 200 -9.96 2.67 -1.88
CA CYS A 200 -10.83 3.79 -1.55
C CYS A 200 -11.59 4.40 -2.75
N PHE A 201 -11.05 4.32 -3.96
CA PHE A 201 -11.68 4.80 -5.20
C PHE A 201 -12.36 3.68 -6.01
N ILE A 202 -12.34 2.42 -5.51
CA ILE A 202 -13.03 1.25 -6.09
C ILE A 202 -13.83 0.54 -4.97
N PRO A 203 -14.89 1.17 -4.46
CA PRO A 203 -15.57 0.71 -3.25
C PRO A 203 -16.37 -0.59 -3.45
N ASP A 204 -16.71 -0.94 -4.68
CA ASP A 204 -17.35 -2.20 -5.07
C ASP A 204 -16.36 -3.36 -5.28
N GLY A 205 -15.04 -3.09 -5.14
CA GLY A 205 -13.97 -4.06 -5.36
C GLY A 205 -13.80 -4.51 -6.82
N ASN A 206 -14.56 -3.94 -7.76
CA ASN A 206 -14.52 -4.32 -9.19
C ASN A 206 -13.45 -3.54 -9.96
N TYR A 207 -12.18 -3.76 -9.60
CA TYR A 207 -11.05 -3.07 -10.26
C TYR A 207 -10.99 -3.33 -11.77
N ARG A 208 -11.46 -4.48 -12.25
CA ARG A 208 -11.46 -4.79 -13.68
C ARG A 208 -12.36 -3.84 -14.46
N GLN A 209 -13.61 -3.66 -14.01
CA GLN A 209 -14.52 -2.70 -14.61
C GLN A 209 -13.93 -1.29 -14.58
N PHE A 210 -13.39 -0.88 -13.43
CA PHE A 210 -12.76 0.42 -13.25
C PHE A 210 -11.65 0.68 -14.28
N ILE A 211 -10.79 -0.33 -14.54
CA ILE A 211 -9.72 -0.24 -15.53
C ILE A 211 -10.27 -0.26 -16.96
N THR A 212 -11.20 -1.17 -17.26
CA THR A 212 -11.80 -1.30 -18.61
C THR A 212 -12.48 0.00 -19.07
N GLU A 213 -13.20 0.67 -18.17
CA GLU A 213 -13.85 1.97 -18.46
C GLU A 213 -12.86 3.11 -18.77
N ARG A 214 -11.58 2.96 -18.39
CA ARG A 214 -10.51 3.97 -18.55
C ARG A 214 -9.43 3.60 -19.54
N THR A 215 -9.55 2.45 -20.17
CA THR A 215 -8.56 1.92 -21.12
C THR A 215 -9.25 1.38 -22.37
N ASN A 216 -8.46 1.18 -23.41
CA ASN A 216 -8.91 0.46 -24.62
C ASN A 216 -8.26 -0.94 -24.62
N PRO A 217 -8.88 -1.94 -23.97
CA PRO A 217 -8.30 -3.28 -23.91
C PRO A 217 -8.10 -3.85 -25.31
N LYS A 218 -7.00 -4.58 -25.50
CA LYS A 218 -6.73 -5.29 -26.76
C LYS A 218 -6.86 -6.79 -26.51
N PRO A 219 -7.67 -7.50 -27.30
CA PRO A 219 -7.73 -8.96 -27.26
C PRO A 219 -6.35 -9.58 -27.47
N GLY A 220 -6.07 -10.67 -26.77
CA GLY A 220 -4.82 -11.39 -26.84
C GLY A 220 -5.01 -12.86 -26.50
N LYS A 221 -3.91 -13.62 -26.42
CA LYS A 221 -3.94 -15.07 -26.27
C LYS A 221 -3.65 -15.50 -24.84
N ILE A 222 -4.24 -16.63 -24.45
CA ILE A 222 -3.89 -17.37 -23.24
C ILE A 222 -3.19 -18.64 -23.67
N LEU A 223 -1.95 -18.80 -23.22
CA LEU A 223 -1.11 -19.95 -23.53
C LEU A 223 -0.75 -20.70 -22.24
N ASP A 224 -0.52 -22.01 -22.38
CA ASP A 224 0.08 -22.78 -21.29
C ASP A 224 1.62 -22.62 -21.26
N ILE A 225 2.28 -23.28 -20.28
CA ILE A 225 3.75 -23.27 -20.12
C ILE A 225 4.52 -23.91 -21.28
N ASN A 226 3.85 -24.66 -22.16
CA ASN A 226 4.42 -25.29 -23.33
C ASN A 226 4.15 -24.48 -24.62
N GLY A 227 3.43 -23.34 -24.50
CA GLY A 227 3.04 -22.50 -25.63
C GLY A 227 1.75 -22.98 -26.34
N ASN A 228 1.03 -23.96 -25.78
CA ASN A 228 -0.23 -24.41 -26.35
C ASN A 228 -1.31 -23.34 -26.11
N TYR A 229 -2.09 -23.06 -27.15
CA TYR A 229 -3.22 -22.14 -27.10
C TYR A 229 -4.37 -22.72 -26.27
N LEU A 230 -4.88 -21.93 -25.31
CA LEU A 230 -5.99 -22.32 -24.42
C LEU A 230 -7.23 -21.43 -24.55
N GLY A 231 -7.10 -20.28 -25.20
CA GLY A 231 -8.19 -19.34 -25.38
C GLY A 231 -7.74 -17.90 -25.60
N ASP A 232 -8.69 -17.00 -25.70
CA ASP A 232 -8.46 -15.57 -25.84
C ASP A 232 -8.84 -14.81 -24.57
N HIS A 233 -8.32 -13.59 -24.44
CA HIS A 233 -8.71 -12.65 -23.40
C HIS A 233 -8.98 -11.27 -24.00
N ASP A 234 -9.82 -10.47 -23.31
CA ASP A 234 -10.18 -9.12 -23.75
C ASP A 234 -9.11 -8.06 -23.44
N GLY A 235 -8.09 -8.40 -22.68
CA GLY A 235 -6.97 -7.52 -22.32
C GLY A 235 -6.18 -8.02 -21.11
N ILE A 236 -4.83 -7.90 -21.16
CA ILE A 236 -3.92 -8.34 -20.10
C ILE A 236 -4.17 -7.66 -18.75
N GLN A 237 -4.68 -6.44 -18.74
CA GLN A 237 -4.98 -5.67 -17.54
C GLN A 237 -6.07 -6.28 -16.65
N SER A 238 -6.77 -7.29 -17.13
CA SER A 238 -7.77 -8.04 -16.34
C SER A 238 -7.16 -9.18 -15.53
N PHE A 239 -5.83 -9.37 -15.59
CA PHE A 239 -5.15 -10.49 -14.96
C PHE A 239 -4.15 -10.04 -13.89
N THR A 240 -3.90 -10.96 -12.95
CA THR A 240 -2.90 -10.79 -11.89
C THR A 240 -2.19 -12.12 -11.67
N ILE A 241 -0.89 -12.10 -11.41
CA ILE A 241 -0.09 -13.30 -11.11
C ILE A 241 -0.71 -14.07 -9.94
N GLY A 242 -0.88 -15.38 -10.09
CA GLY A 242 -1.50 -16.27 -9.10
C GLY A 242 -3.03 -16.32 -9.16
N GLN A 243 -3.68 -15.59 -10.08
CA GLN A 243 -5.12 -15.64 -10.29
C GLN A 243 -5.53 -17.03 -10.80
N ARG A 244 -6.59 -17.60 -10.21
CA ARG A 244 -7.15 -18.91 -10.55
C ARG A 244 -8.51 -18.81 -11.26
N ARG A 245 -9.32 -17.81 -10.88
CA ARG A 245 -10.71 -17.68 -11.35
C ARG A 245 -10.82 -16.69 -12.50
N LYS A 246 -11.89 -16.82 -13.33
CA LYS A 246 -12.17 -15.91 -14.44
C LYS A 246 -11.02 -15.84 -15.45
N LEU A 247 -10.43 -16.98 -15.79
CA LEU A 247 -9.38 -17.08 -16.81
C LEU A 247 -9.96 -17.11 -18.22
N GLY A 248 -11.22 -17.55 -18.41
CA GLY A 248 -11.83 -17.66 -19.73
C GLY A 248 -11.30 -18.82 -20.58
N ILE A 249 -10.68 -19.82 -19.94
CA ILE A 249 -10.12 -20.99 -20.62
C ILE A 249 -10.97 -22.22 -20.35
N ASP A 250 -11.15 -23.03 -21.36
CA ASP A 250 -11.69 -24.39 -21.25
C ASP A 250 -10.53 -25.37 -21.20
N THR A 251 -10.38 -26.08 -20.09
CA THR A 251 -9.31 -27.04 -19.91
C THR A 251 -9.89 -28.41 -19.58
N ASN A 252 -9.49 -29.41 -20.35
CA ASN A 252 -9.72 -30.83 -20.01
C ASN A 252 -8.82 -31.29 -18.85
N SER A 253 -8.05 -30.39 -18.25
CA SER A 253 -7.12 -30.69 -17.15
C SER A 253 -7.88 -30.87 -15.84
N LYS A 254 -7.62 -31.95 -15.14
CA LYS A 254 -8.10 -32.18 -13.76
C LYS A 254 -7.47 -31.22 -12.74
N LYS A 255 -6.36 -30.59 -13.08
CA LYS A 255 -5.65 -29.62 -12.22
C LYS A 255 -6.02 -28.18 -12.56
N PRO A 256 -6.22 -27.30 -11.57
CA PRO A 256 -6.51 -25.89 -11.82
C PRO A 256 -5.28 -25.17 -12.38
N TYR A 257 -5.51 -24.31 -13.35
CA TYR A 257 -4.50 -23.37 -13.85
C TYR A 257 -4.50 -22.05 -13.10
N PHE A 258 -3.33 -21.41 -13.10
CA PHE A 258 -3.07 -20.11 -12.47
C PHE A 258 -2.33 -19.22 -13.46
N VAL A 259 -2.54 -17.91 -13.39
CA VAL A 259 -1.72 -16.95 -14.14
C VAL A 259 -0.29 -16.98 -13.59
N LEU A 260 0.66 -17.29 -14.46
CA LEU A 260 2.08 -17.40 -14.14
C LEU A 260 2.89 -16.20 -14.62
N LYS A 261 2.57 -15.67 -15.81
CA LYS A 261 3.24 -14.53 -16.44
C LYS A 261 2.22 -13.73 -17.24
N ILE A 262 2.39 -12.44 -17.26
CA ILE A 262 1.66 -11.50 -18.10
C ILE A 262 2.70 -10.79 -18.97
N SER A 263 2.57 -10.90 -20.28
CA SER A 263 3.50 -10.33 -21.23
C SER A 263 2.82 -9.23 -22.04
N LYS A 264 3.26 -7.99 -21.84
CA LYS A 264 2.77 -6.85 -22.59
C LYS A 264 3.25 -6.86 -24.04
N SER A 265 4.49 -7.28 -24.28
CA SER A 265 5.14 -7.20 -25.60
C SER A 265 4.41 -8.00 -26.67
N ASP A 266 3.88 -9.15 -26.32
CA ASP A 266 3.14 -10.06 -27.19
C ASP A 266 1.65 -10.17 -26.83
N ASN A 267 1.19 -9.34 -25.87
CA ASN A 267 -0.19 -9.29 -25.39
C ASN A 267 -0.73 -10.69 -25.00
N THR A 268 0.08 -11.43 -24.22
CA THR A 268 -0.18 -12.84 -23.90
C THR A 268 -0.22 -13.05 -22.38
N VAL A 269 -1.15 -13.89 -21.94
CA VAL A 269 -1.24 -14.37 -20.55
C VAL A 269 -0.82 -15.83 -20.52
N TYR A 270 0.22 -16.15 -19.76
CA TYR A 270 0.70 -17.52 -19.57
C TYR A 270 0.10 -18.11 -18.31
N VAL A 271 -0.46 -19.31 -18.42
CA VAL A 271 -1.10 -20.02 -17.32
C VAL A 271 -0.52 -21.42 -17.15
N GLY A 272 -0.61 -21.96 -15.95
CA GLY A 272 -0.13 -23.32 -15.67
C GLY A 272 -0.47 -23.80 -14.28
N PRO A 273 -0.02 -25.03 -13.94
CA PRO A 273 -0.21 -25.64 -12.63
C PRO A 273 0.37 -24.82 -11.47
N HIS A 274 -0.13 -25.09 -10.25
CA HIS A 274 0.20 -24.35 -9.02
C HIS A 274 1.70 -24.35 -8.68
N GLU A 275 2.41 -25.45 -8.95
CA GLU A 275 3.82 -25.63 -8.67
C GLU A 275 4.72 -24.58 -9.34
N TYR A 276 4.31 -24.04 -10.48
CA TYR A 276 5.06 -23.00 -11.21
C TYR A 276 4.92 -21.60 -10.61
N LEU A 277 4.05 -21.41 -9.62
CA LEU A 277 3.94 -20.14 -8.91
C LEU A 277 5.07 -19.87 -7.92
N PHE A 278 5.84 -20.90 -7.56
CA PHE A 278 6.88 -20.80 -6.53
C PHE A 278 8.22 -20.40 -7.15
N GLN A 279 8.79 -19.29 -6.70
CA GLN A 279 10.04 -18.73 -7.17
C GLN A 279 10.90 -18.28 -5.99
N THR A 280 12.23 -18.34 -6.13
CA THR A 280 13.17 -17.87 -5.12
C THR A 280 13.75 -16.51 -5.45
N ASN A 281 13.93 -16.19 -6.75
CA ASN A 281 14.70 -15.03 -7.20
C ASN A 281 13.83 -14.03 -7.94
N PHE A 282 14.04 -12.75 -7.67
CA PHE A 282 13.41 -11.65 -8.40
C PHE A 282 14.22 -10.36 -8.25
N ASN A 283 13.93 -9.39 -9.13
CA ASN A 283 14.52 -8.07 -9.11
C ASN A 283 13.52 -7.02 -8.61
N ALA A 284 14.02 -6.02 -7.90
CA ALA A 284 13.25 -4.88 -7.44
C ALA A 284 13.92 -3.57 -7.86
N ILE A 285 13.08 -2.56 -8.07
CA ILE A 285 13.47 -1.21 -8.48
C ILE A 285 12.98 -0.18 -7.46
N ASN A 286 13.43 1.06 -7.61
CA ASN A 286 13.06 2.16 -6.71
C ASN A 286 13.35 1.83 -5.25
N ILE A 287 14.51 1.25 -4.99
CA ILE A 287 14.92 0.87 -3.65
C ILE A 287 15.12 2.11 -2.78
N ASN A 288 14.45 2.14 -1.63
CA ASN A 288 14.65 3.09 -0.57
C ASN A 288 15.17 2.37 0.68
N ILE A 289 16.34 2.75 1.16
CA ILE A 289 16.90 2.27 2.43
C ILE A 289 16.71 3.37 3.47
N GLN A 290 16.02 3.05 4.57
CA GLN A 290 15.73 4.00 5.66
C GLN A 290 16.88 4.10 6.66
N SER A 291 17.63 3.02 6.86
CA SER A 291 18.73 2.98 7.83
C SER A 291 20.03 3.51 7.23
N ASN A 292 20.66 4.43 7.95
CA ASN A 292 21.99 4.94 7.61
C ASN A 292 23.13 3.96 7.96
N LYS A 293 22.80 2.79 8.55
CA LYS A 293 23.79 1.80 9.04
C LYS A 293 24.06 0.65 8.09
N LEU A 294 23.42 0.60 6.92
CA LEU A 294 23.73 -0.41 5.94
C LEU A 294 25.11 -0.15 5.32
N ASN A 295 26.14 -0.74 5.94
CA ASN A 295 27.55 -0.63 5.50
C ASN A 295 27.90 -1.58 4.35
N SER A 296 26.94 -2.41 3.91
CA SER A 296 27.15 -3.42 2.86
C SER A 296 26.05 -3.36 1.80
N THR A 297 26.44 -3.55 0.56
CA THR A 297 25.49 -3.75 -0.55
C THR A 297 24.85 -5.14 -0.52
N ASN A 298 25.42 -6.10 0.25
CA ASN A 298 24.91 -7.44 0.44
C ASN A 298 24.56 -7.65 1.92
N PHE A 299 23.32 -8.05 2.20
CA PHE A 299 22.86 -8.32 3.56
C PHE A 299 21.69 -9.30 3.59
N ASP A 300 21.48 -9.93 4.75
CA ASP A 300 20.33 -10.78 5.02
C ASP A 300 19.21 -9.95 5.64
N ALA A 301 17.96 -10.21 5.22
CA ALA A 301 16.79 -9.56 5.77
C ALA A 301 15.60 -10.54 5.85
N TYR A 302 14.65 -10.21 6.71
CA TYR A 302 13.30 -10.72 6.55
C TYR A 302 12.57 -9.90 5.48
N VAL A 303 11.90 -10.57 4.56
CA VAL A 303 11.29 -9.93 3.39
C VAL A 303 9.79 -10.22 3.34
N LYS A 304 9.01 -9.20 3.03
CA LYS A 304 7.56 -9.26 2.84
C LYS A 304 7.22 -8.76 1.45
N ILE A 305 6.57 -9.59 0.64
CA ILE A 305 6.23 -9.29 -0.78
C ILE A 305 4.75 -8.95 -1.00
N ARG A 306 3.96 -8.90 0.07
CA ARG A 306 2.55 -8.48 0.09
C ARG A 306 2.17 -8.02 1.47
N TYR A 307 1.18 -7.15 1.56
CA TYR A 307 0.71 -6.59 2.83
C TYR A 307 0.37 -7.66 3.88
N LYS A 308 -0.35 -8.72 3.49
CA LYS A 308 -0.76 -9.82 4.40
C LYS A 308 0.18 -11.03 4.39
N ALA A 309 1.34 -10.97 3.71
CA ALA A 309 2.28 -12.08 3.70
C ALA A 309 3.00 -12.21 5.04
N LYS A 310 3.48 -13.43 5.32
CA LYS A 310 4.46 -13.67 6.39
C LYS A 310 5.83 -13.12 5.98
N LEU A 311 6.72 -12.99 6.93
CA LEU A 311 8.13 -12.68 6.70
C LEU A 311 8.89 -13.95 6.34
N PHE A 312 9.75 -13.86 5.34
CA PHE A 312 10.65 -14.92 4.91
C PHE A 312 12.08 -14.37 4.84
N LYS A 313 13.05 -15.20 5.18
CA LYS A 313 14.46 -14.83 5.05
C LYS A 313 14.88 -14.78 3.60
N ALA A 314 15.67 -13.76 3.27
CA ALA A 314 16.23 -13.58 1.95
C ALA A 314 17.58 -12.88 2.01
N LYS A 315 18.40 -13.11 1.00
CA LYS A 315 19.61 -12.34 0.70
C LYS A 315 19.26 -11.20 -0.22
N ILE A 316 19.75 -10.01 0.09
CA ILE A 316 19.54 -8.80 -0.67
C ILE A 316 20.89 -8.34 -1.20
N LYS A 317 20.94 -8.05 -2.50
CA LYS A 317 22.09 -7.42 -3.15
C LYS A 317 21.65 -6.11 -3.78
N LEU A 318 22.10 -5.00 -3.20
CA LEU A 318 21.81 -3.65 -3.71
C LEU A 318 22.76 -3.28 -4.85
N HIS A 319 22.23 -2.54 -5.81
CA HIS A 319 22.97 -1.96 -6.92
C HIS A 319 22.95 -0.42 -6.85
N ALA A 320 23.92 0.22 -7.51
CA ALA A 320 24.11 1.68 -7.46
C ALA A 320 22.95 2.47 -8.13
N ASP A 321 22.20 1.84 -9.03
CA ASP A 321 21.07 2.40 -9.77
C ASP A 321 19.72 2.32 -9.02
N SER A 322 19.77 2.12 -7.69
CA SER A 322 18.59 1.92 -6.86
C SER A 322 17.74 0.69 -7.24
N THR A 323 18.41 -0.34 -7.75
CA THR A 323 17.82 -1.67 -7.94
C THR A 323 18.36 -2.68 -6.91
N ALA A 324 17.73 -3.84 -6.82
CA ALA A 324 18.22 -4.93 -5.98
C ALA A 324 17.87 -6.29 -6.57
N ASP A 325 18.77 -7.27 -6.35
CA ASP A 325 18.47 -8.69 -6.50
C ASP A 325 18.04 -9.25 -5.14
N ILE A 326 16.97 -10.02 -5.12
CA ILE A 326 16.44 -10.66 -3.92
C ILE A 326 16.39 -12.16 -4.14
N GLU A 327 16.96 -12.91 -3.20
CA GLU A 327 16.98 -14.37 -3.20
C GLU A 327 16.44 -14.92 -1.88
N PHE A 328 15.27 -15.55 -1.91
CA PHE A 328 14.66 -16.21 -0.76
C PHE A 328 15.37 -17.55 -0.44
N GLU A 329 15.48 -17.88 0.83
CA GLU A 329 15.91 -19.21 1.28
C GLU A 329 14.93 -20.31 0.84
N ASP A 330 13.61 -20.03 0.92
CA ASP A 330 12.53 -20.93 0.50
C ASP A 330 11.71 -20.32 -0.63
N PRO A 331 11.24 -21.11 -1.62
CA PRO A 331 10.44 -20.61 -2.72
C PRO A 331 9.15 -19.92 -2.25
N GLN A 332 8.87 -18.72 -2.77
CA GLN A 332 7.70 -17.94 -2.43
C GLN A 332 6.66 -17.97 -3.54
N ARG A 333 5.39 -18.11 -3.13
CA ARG A 333 4.27 -18.23 -4.05
C ARG A 333 3.92 -16.90 -4.70
N ALA A 334 3.84 -16.89 -6.03
CA ALA A 334 3.29 -15.82 -6.87
C ALA A 334 3.91 -14.45 -6.54
N ILE A 335 5.24 -14.32 -6.62
CA ILE A 335 5.93 -13.04 -6.59
C ILE A 335 5.39 -12.20 -7.74
N THR A 336 4.87 -11.00 -7.45
CA THR A 336 4.03 -10.25 -8.39
C THR A 336 4.66 -8.91 -8.75
N PRO A 337 5.04 -8.67 -10.01
CA PRO A 337 5.53 -7.38 -10.47
C PRO A 337 4.54 -6.24 -10.19
N GLY A 338 5.04 -5.10 -9.74
CA GLY A 338 4.25 -3.93 -9.32
C GLY A 338 3.89 -3.90 -7.84
N GLN A 339 3.97 -5.03 -7.12
CA GLN A 339 3.82 -5.05 -5.67
C GLN A 339 5.07 -4.55 -4.97
N ALA A 340 4.92 -4.06 -3.74
CA ALA A 340 6.07 -3.71 -2.93
C ALA A 340 6.80 -4.95 -2.41
N VAL A 341 8.10 -4.80 -2.22
CA VAL A 341 8.95 -5.67 -1.41
C VAL A 341 9.51 -4.84 -0.26
N VAL A 342 9.33 -5.31 0.98
CA VAL A 342 9.77 -4.57 2.17
C VAL A 342 10.73 -5.42 2.98
N PHE A 343 11.84 -4.82 3.37
CA PHE A 343 12.93 -5.44 4.10
C PHE A 343 12.83 -5.10 5.58
N TYR A 344 12.92 -6.10 6.43
CA TYR A 344 12.89 -6.00 7.89
C TYR A 344 14.18 -6.55 8.47
N SER A 345 14.67 -5.92 9.53
CA SER A 345 15.93 -6.28 10.17
C SER A 345 15.89 -7.67 10.82
N THR A 346 16.92 -8.47 10.58
CA THR A 346 17.14 -9.74 11.28
C THR A 346 17.53 -9.51 12.75
N GLU A 347 18.23 -8.43 13.05
CA GLU A 347 18.65 -8.07 14.43
C GLU A 347 17.46 -7.79 15.34
N SER A 348 16.36 -7.21 14.80
CA SER A 348 15.13 -6.95 15.53
C SER A 348 14.10 -8.07 15.40
N ASN A 349 14.49 -9.23 14.88
CA ASN A 349 13.59 -10.34 14.58
C ASN A 349 12.39 -9.94 13.68
N GLY A 350 12.64 -9.04 12.72
CA GLY A 350 11.64 -8.57 11.77
C GLY A 350 10.68 -7.50 12.31
N ASP A 351 11.04 -6.78 13.37
CA ASP A 351 10.24 -5.67 13.88
C ASP A 351 10.60 -4.33 13.21
N GLU A 352 11.89 -4.06 12.99
CA GLU A 352 12.38 -2.83 12.33
C GLU A 352 12.30 -2.93 10.82
N VAL A 353 11.74 -1.91 10.15
CA VAL A 353 11.81 -1.75 8.69
C VAL A 353 13.16 -1.15 8.30
N ILE A 354 13.90 -1.83 7.43
CA ILE A 354 15.19 -1.33 6.90
C ILE A 354 15.00 -0.55 5.61
N GLY A 355 14.00 -0.93 4.82
CA GLY A 355 13.72 -0.35 3.50
C GLY A 355 12.83 -1.22 2.65
N GLY A 356 12.87 -1.00 1.34
CA GLY A 356 12.08 -1.76 0.38
C GLY A 356 12.15 -1.18 -1.02
N GLY A 357 11.36 -1.74 -1.91
CA GLY A 357 11.24 -1.32 -3.31
C GLY A 357 9.98 -1.84 -3.97
N ILE A 358 9.96 -1.81 -5.29
CA ILE A 358 8.87 -2.34 -6.11
C ILE A 358 9.39 -3.54 -6.89
N ILE A 359 8.71 -4.66 -6.82
CA ILE A 359 9.02 -5.87 -7.60
C ILE A 359 8.89 -5.52 -9.09
N ASP A 360 9.95 -5.69 -9.85
CA ASP A 360 9.97 -5.36 -11.28
C ASP A 360 9.81 -6.59 -12.16
N SER A 361 10.66 -7.59 -11.96
CA SER A 361 10.67 -8.81 -12.74
C SER A 361 10.95 -10.03 -11.87
N VAL A 362 10.44 -11.15 -12.28
CA VAL A 362 10.65 -12.45 -11.63
C VAL A 362 11.42 -13.33 -12.61
N ASN A 363 12.57 -13.84 -12.19
CA ASN A 363 13.36 -14.77 -12.97
C ASN A 363 12.72 -16.16 -12.90
N ALA A 364 11.57 -16.30 -13.55
CA ALA A 364 10.86 -17.56 -13.62
C ALA A 364 11.64 -18.52 -14.53
N ASN A 365 12.22 -19.57 -13.97
CA ASN A 365 12.80 -20.68 -14.72
C ASN A 365 11.68 -21.51 -15.38
N PHE A 366 10.99 -20.91 -16.32
CA PHE A 366 10.18 -21.66 -17.25
C PHE A 366 11.11 -22.21 -18.33
N ASN A 367 11.73 -23.38 -18.10
CA ASN A 367 12.63 -24.05 -19.02
C ASN A 367 12.02 -24.35 -20.43
N ALA A 368 10.77 -24.02 -20.63
CA ALA A 368 10.03 -24.25 -21.89
C ALA A 368 9.62 -22.96 -22.61
N ILE A 369 9.69 -21.79 -21.97
CA ILE A 369 9.40 -20.52 -22.65
C ILE A 369 10.73 -19.88 -23.02
N LYS A 370 11.37 -20.41 -24.06
CA LYS A 370 12.37 -19.66 -24.82
C LYS A 370 11.61 -18.51 -25.52
N ILE A 371 11.60 -17.34 -24.90
CA ILE A 371 11.31 -16.06 -25.56
C ILE A 371 12.37 -15.07 -25.13
#